data_ce71ce95ac9bb79f1a43f72a25d502e5
#
_entry.id   ce71ce95ac9bb79f1a43f72a25d502e5
#
_cell.length_a   1.000
_cell.length_b   1.000
_cell.length_c   1.000
_cell.angle_alpha   90.00
_cell.angle_beta   90.00
_cell.angle_gamma   90.00
#
_symmetry.space_group_name_H-M   'P 1'
#
loop_
_entity.id
_entity.type
_entity.pdbx_description
1 polymer ?
#
loop_
_entity_poly.entity_id
_entity_poly.type
_entity_poly.pdbx_seq_one_letter_code
_entity_poly.pdbx_strand_id
1 'polypeptide(L)'
;MELLSLQNISVAYEKNLILKDFNLHIQEGELISLLGPSGCGKTTTLRLIAGFLEAKDGKFMFKGKDYTRVPVNKRNFGFVFQSYALFPHMTVYDNVAYGLRLRKVDQSQIAKRVQEMLEVVDLKGFEKRFPGELSGGQRQRVATARALVIQPDLLLFDEPLSNLDANLRVNMRVEIRRIQKQLGITTVYVSHDQEECFSISDKVAIMNKGIIEQLDAPSTIYKYPTTEFVARFIGFNNFIEYGEMGNDGSTVTLHGGEGTRLEVSHRSGHPLTDSMKGAIRPDDLLVATDSECAEGVGGLTAAELASGLNVINGSVKISTFLGRSYQYVVDTPLGEFTVNREMEQPFDRGSAVKLVLPREKVVLVQSSK
;
A
#
# COMPACT_ATOMS: atom_id res chain seq x y z
N MET A 1 -6.74 -13.49 -17.42
CA MET A 1 -6.30 -14.89 -17.20
C MET A 1 -5.25 -14.89 -16.10
N GLU A 2 -5.20 -15.90 -15.20
CA GLU A 2 -4.16 -15.98 -14.17
C GLU A 2 -2.78 -16.18 -14.83
N LEU A 3 -1.85 -15.26 -14.57
CA LEU A 3 -0.50 -15.32 -15.09
C LEU A 3 0.45 -16.01 -14.12
N LEU A 4 0.34 -15.65 -12.83
CA LEU A 4 1.24 -16.10 -11.77
C LEU A 4 0.45 -16.57 -10.56
N SER A 5 0.85 -17.69 -9.99
CA SER A 5 0.29 -18.21 -8.74
C SER A 5 1.41 -18.76 -7.85
N LEU A 6 1.48 -18.22 -6.64
CA LEU A 6 2.27 -18.77 -5.53
C LEU A 6 1.30 -19.55 -4.63
N GLN A 7 1.57 -20.82 -4.40
CA GLN A 7 0.69 -21.75 -3.68
C GLN A 7 1.43 -22.36 -2.50
N ASN A 8 1.03 -22.00 -1.27
CA ASN A 8 1.58 -22.48 -0.01
C ASN A 8 3.11 -22.36 0.07
N ILE A 9 3.64 -21.25 -0.48
CA ILE A 9 5.07 -21.00 -0.52
C ILE A 9 5.62 -20.77 0.88
N SER A 10 6.67 -21.52 1.23
CA SER A 10 7.45 -21.28 2.43
C SER A 10 8.91 -21.00 2.06
N VAL A 11 9.48 -19.95 2.64
CA VAL A 11 10.89 -19.56 2.45
C VAL A 11 11.52 -19.34 3.80
N ALA A 12 12.71 -19.90 4.00
CA ALA A 12 13.50 -19.71 5.21
C ALA A 12 14.92 -19.29 4.89
N TYR A 13 15.51 -18.42 5.70
CA TYR A 13 16.93 -18.17 5.76
C TYR A 13 17.47 -18.88 7.01
N GLU A 14 18.31 -19.88 6.78
CA GLU A 14 18.80 -20.81 7.83
C GLU A 14 17.62 -21.43 8.60
N LYS A 15 17.40 -21.02 9.86
CA LYS A 15 16.28 -21.50 10.70
C LYS A 15 15.10 -20.54 10.76
N ASN A 16 15.24 -19.31 10.22
CA ASN A 16 14.21 -18.29 10.31
C ASN A 16 13.26 -18.39 9.11
N LEU A 17 12.01 -18.75 9.37
CA LEU A 17 10.94 -18.78 8.36
C LEU A 17 10.49 -17.34 8.08
N ILE A 18 10.63 -16.90 6.84
CA ILE A 18 10.26 -15.54 6.40
C ILE A 18 8.91 -15.52 5.71
N LEU A 19 8.62 -16.52 4.86
CA LEU A 19 7.30 -16.71 4.26
C LEU A 19 6.76 -18.05 4.75
N LYS A 20 5.48 -18.06 5.16
CA LYS A 20 4.80 -19.25 5.67
C LYS A 20 3.47 -19.43 4.96
N ASP A 21 3.31 -20.55 4.28
CA ASP A 21 2.07 -20.90 3.56
C ASP A 21 1.54 -19.72 2.71
N PHE A 22 2.48 -19.00 2.07
CA PHE A 22 2.20 -17.76 1.36
C PHE A 22 1.51 -18.04 0.02
N ASN A 23 0.37 -17.42 -0.17
CA ASN A 23 -0.46 -17.56 -1.37
C ASN A 23 -0.64 -16.19 -2.04
N LEU A 24 -0.42 -16.13 -3.37
CA LEU A 24 -0.59 -14.92 -4.16
C LEU A 24 -0.99 -15.29 -5.59
N HIS A 25 -2.04 -14.65 -6.11
CA HIS A 25 -2.53 -14.83 -7.47
C HIS A 25 -2.53 -13.50 -8.21
N ILE A 26 -1.91 -13.46 -9.39
CA ILE A 26 -1.78 -12.25 -10.21
C ILE A 26 -2.37 -12.52 -11.61
N GLN A 27 -3.24 -11.61 -12.05
CA GLN A 27 -3.83 -11.68 -13.38
C GLN A 27 -2.91 -11.02 -14.42
N GLU A 28 -3.04 -11.44 -15.67
CA GLU A 28 -2.29 -10.85 -16.79
C GLU A 28 -2.62 -9.36 -16.95
N GLY A 29 -1.59 -8.52 -17.15
CA GLY A 29 -1.71 -7.08 -17.28
C GLY A 29 -1.94 -6.32 -15.97
N GLU A 30 -2.02 -7.02 -14.82
CA GLU A 30 -2.22 -6.41 -13.50
C GLU A 30 -0.91 -5.84 -12.94
N LEU A 31 -0.98 -4.68 -12.31
CA LEU A 31 0.08 -4.17 -11.45
C LEU A 31 -0.33 -4.41 -9.99
N ILE A 32 0.42 -5.26 -9.32
CA ILE A 32 0.22 -5.56 -7.91
C ILE A 32 1.38 -5.02 -7.07
N SER A 33 1.05 -4.34 -5.97
CA SER A 33 2.07 -3.91 -4.99
C SER A 33 2.10 -4.81 -3.76
N LEU A 34 3.30 -5.13 -3.30
CA LEU A 34 3.54 -5.75 -1.99
C LEU A 34 3.92 -4.63 -1.03
N LEU A 35 3.09 -4.38 -0.03
CA LEU A 35 3.21 -3.30 0.94
C LEU A 35 3.21 -3.87 2.37
N GLY A 36 3.97 -3.28 3.27
CA GLY A 36 4.03 -3.72 4.67
C GLY A 36 5.30 -3.25 5.37
N PRO A 37 5.44 -3.48 6.67
CA PRO A 37 6.59 -3.05 7.44
C PRO A 37 7.89 -3.72 6.98
N SER A 38 9.02 -3.18 7.43
CA SER A 38 10.34 -3.77 7.17
C SER A 38 10.41 -5.20 7.72
N GLY A 39 11.00 -6.11 6.96
CA GLY A 39 11.17 -7.51 7.36
C GLY A 39 9.94 -8.41 7.19
N CYS A 40 8.79 -7.93 6.68
CA CYS A 40 7.59 -8.76 6.51
C CYS A 40 7.64 -9.74 5.31
N GLY A 41 8.72 -9.75 4.49
CA GLY A 41 8.91 -10.71 3.41
C GLY A 41 8.71 -10.18 1.98
N LYS A 42 8.47 -8.89 1.74
CA LYS A 42 8.24 -8.29 0.40
C LYS A 42 9.36 -8.60 -0.59
N THR A 43 10.58 -8.16 -0.28
CA THR A 43 11.77 -8.40 -1.11
C THR A 43 12.08 -9.89 -1.24
N THR A 44 11.81 -10.69 -0.21
CA THR A 44 11.96 -12.15 -0.25
C THR A 44 11.00 -12.76 -1.27
N THR A 45 9.74 -12.34 -1.28
CA THR A 45 8.73 -12.77 -2.27
C THR A 45 9.17 -12.36 -3.69
N LEU A 46 9.62 -11.12 -3.87
CA LEU A 46 10.08 -10.63 -5.17
C LEU A 46 11.29 -11.43 -5.69
N ARG A 47 12.27 -11.71 -4.82
CA ARG A 47 13.46 -12.50 -5.16
C ARG A 47 13.15 -13.96 -5.47
N LEU A 48 12.17 -14.55 -4.79
CA LEU A 48 11.65 -15.89 -5.10
C LEU A 48 11.01 -15.90 -6.50
N ILE A 49 10.13 -14.94 -6.82
CA ILE A 49 9.52 -14.80 -8.15
C ILE A 49 10.61 -14.63 -9.21
N ALA A 50 11.63 -13.81 -8.96
CA ALA A 50 12.75 -13.60 -9.87
C ALA A 50 13.63 -14.84 -10.08
N GLY A 51 13.63 -15.78 -9.11
CA GLY A 51 14.48 -16.97 -9.13
C GLY A 51 15.85 -16.78 -8.47
N PHE A 52 16.01 -15.74 -7.67
CA PHE A 52 17.20 -15.52 -6.83
C PHE A 52 17.15 -16.31 -5.52
N LEU A 53 15.96 -16.80 -5.16
CA LEU A 53 15.72 -17.64 -3.99
C LEU A 53 14.88 -18.84 -4.40
N GLU A 54 15.10 -19.97 -3.72
CA GLU A 54 14.30 -21.17 -3.88
C GLU A 54 13.27 -21.28 -2.75
N ALA A 55 12.08 -21.79 -3.10
CA ALA A 55 11.09 -22.14 -2.10
C ALA A 55 11.53 -23.41 -1.35
N LYS A 56 11.35 -23.43 -0.04
CA LYS A 56 11.49 -24.62 0.78
C LYS A 56 10.34 -25.59 0.52
N ASP A 57 9.11 -25.05 0.48
CA ASP A 57 7.87 -25.76 0.24
C ASP A 57 6.93 -24.92 -0.64
N GLY A 58 5.92 -25.57 -1.24
CA GLY A 58 4.92 -24.94 -2.08
C GLY A 58 5.26 -24.98 -3.57
N LYS A 59 4.43 -24.32 -4.38
CA LYS A 59 4.57 -24.29 -5.84
C LYS A 59 4.48 -22.86 -6.37
N PHE A 60 5.31 -22.55 -7.34
CA PHE A 60 5.25 -21.35 -8.14
C PHE A 60 4.81 -21.71 -9.57
N MET A 61 3.59 -21.33 -9.94
CA MET A 61 3.06 -21.53 -11.29
C MET A 61 3.12 -20.22 -12.08
N PHE A 62 3.59 -20.29 -13.33
CA PHE A 62 3.65 -19.16 -14.24
C PHE A 62 3.16 -19.58 -15.64
N LYS A 63 2.16 -18.88 -16.18
CA LYS A 63 1.51 -19.26 -17.47
C LYS A 63 1.11 -20.75 -17.49
N GLY A 64 0.59 -21.25 -16.38
CA GLY A 64 0.17 -22.67 -16.24
C GLY A 64 1.32 -23.69 -16.14
N LYS A 65 2.58 -23.26 -16.07
CA LYS A 65 3.75 -24.13 -15.95
C LYS A 65 4.38 -24.00 -14.56
N ASP A 66 4.96 -25.09 -14.06
CA ASP A 66 5.70 -25.07 -12.79
C ASP A 66 7.05 -24.37 -12.96
N TYR A 67 7.20 -23.25 -12.28
CA TYR A 67 8.41 -22.41 -12.25
C TYR A 67 9.17 -22.53 -10.93
N THR A 68 8.77 -23.39 -10.01
CA THR A 68 9.33 -23.50 -8.66
C THR A 68 10.85 -23.64 -8.69
N ARG A 69 11.39 -24.46 -9.62
CA ARG A 69 12.84 -24.70 -9.76
C ARG A 69 13.43 -24.21 -11.08
N VAL A 70 12.71 -23.36 -11.82
CA VAL A 70 13.27 -22.74 -13.03
C VAL A 70 14.32 -21.71 -12.65
N PRO A 71 15.59 -21.87 -13.10
CA PRO A 71 16.64 -20.93 -12.73
C PRO A 71 16.43 -19.54 -13.36
N VAL A 72 16.98 -18.49 -12.71
CA VAL A 72 16.79 -17.08 -13.08
C VAL A 72 17.08 -16.78 -14.57
N ASN A 73 18.14 -17.38 -15.13
CA ASN A 73 18.55 -17.16 -16.53
C ASN A 73 17.59 -17.77 -17.57
N LYS A 74 16.65 -18.61 -17.15
CA LYS A 74 15.60 -19.20 -17.98
C LYS A 74 14.24 -18.53 -17.77
N ARG A 75 14.13 -17.59 -16.82
CA ARG A 75 12.93 -16.77 -16.61
C ARG A 75 13.04 -15.53 -17.48
N ASN A 76 12.05 -15.30 -18.33
CA ASN A 76 12.01 -14.07 -19.14
C ASN A 76 11.40 -12.91 -18.33
N PHE A 77 12.00 -12.55 -17.21
CA PHE A 77 11.53 -11.50 -16.33
C PHE A 77 12.44 -10.28 -16.37
N GLY A 78 11.85 -9.09 -16.34
CA GLY A 78 12.56 -7.83 -16.15
C GLY A 78 12.66 -7.51 -14.67
N PHE A 79 13.83 -7.08 -14.21
CA PHE A 79 14.05 -6.72 -12.81
C PHE A 79 14.68 -5.32 -12.69
N VAL A 80 14.07 -4.45 -11.89
CA VAL A 80 14.57 -3.13 -11.54
C VAL A 80 14.91 -3.12 -10.06
N PHE A 81 16.21 -3.02 -9.76
CA PHE A 81 16.75 -3.01 -8.40
C PHE A 81 16.62 -1.64 -7.74
N GLN A 82 16.57 -1.61 -6.43
CA GLN A 82 16.55 -0.40 -5.59
C GLN A 82 17.73 0.55 -5.90
N SER A 83 18.94 0.00 -6.15
CA SER A 83 20.12 0.77 -6.53
C SER A 83 20.22 1.06 -8.03
N TYR A 84 19.17 0.71 -8.81
CA TYR A 84 19.15 0.71 -10.28
C TYR A 84 20.14 -0.26 -10.93
N ALA A 85 21.25 -0.58 -10.27
CA ALA A 85 22.32 -1.51 -10.70
C ALA A 85 22.77 -1.26 -12.16
N LEU A 86 22.92 0.00 -12.56
CA LEU A 86 23.44 0.35 -13.88
C LEU A 86 24.94 0.06 -13.93
N PHE A 87 25.41 -0.35 -15.10
CA PHE A 87 26.85 -0.52 -15.38
C PHE A 87 27.50 0.85 -15.57
N PRO A 88 28.32 1.34 -14.61
CA PRO A 88 28.80 2.72 -14.61
C PRO A 88 29.77 3.03 -15.76
N HIS A 89 30.46 2.01 -16.29
CA HIS A 89 31.41 2.07 -17.40
C HIS A 89 30.76 1.92 -18.79
N MET A 90 29.45 1.74 -18.84
CA MET A 90 28.66 1.63 -20.07
C MET A 90 27.78 2.87 -20.27
N THR A 91 27.59 3.26 -21.54
CA THR A 91 26.65 4.32 -21.89
C THR A 91 25.20 3.92 -21.57
N VAL A 92 24.26 4.87 -21.66
CA VAL A 92 22.81 4.60 -21.58
C VAL A 92 22.41 3.57 -22.65
N TYR A 93 22.87 3.77 -23.90
CA TYR A 93 22.62 2.82 -24.97
C TYR A 93 23.11 1.41 -24.65
N ASP A 94 24.34 1.29 -24.16
CA ASP A 94 24.95 -0.01 -23.87
C ASP A 94 24.30 -0.71 -22.66
N ASN A 95 23.88 0.06 -21.64
CA ASN A 95 23.11 -0.45 -20.52
C ASN A 95 21.79 -1.07 -21.00
N VAL A 96 21.04 -0.35 -21.85
CA VAL A 96 19.77 -0.85 -22.37
C VAL A 96 19.99 -2.03 -23.32
N ALA A 97 20.98 -1.95 -24.24
CA ALA A 97 21.29 -3.01 -25.19
C ALA A 97 21.82 -4.31 -24.57
N TYR A 98 22.28 -4.26 -23.33
CA TYR A 98 23.02 -5.37 -22.69
C TYR A 98 22.28 -6.69 -22.75
N GLY A 99 21.02 -6.73 -22.33
CA GLY A 99 20.20 -7.93 -22.33
C GLY A 99 19.95 -8.51 -23.74
N LEU A 100 19.80 -7.65 -24.74
CA LEU A 100 19.63 -8.08 -26.13
C LEU A 100 20.91 -8.70 -26.71
N ARG A 101 22.09 -8.15 -26.36
CA ARG A 101 23.39 -8.71 -26.77
C ARG A 101 23.62 -10.08 -26.17
N LEU A 102 23.30 -10.28 -24.87
CA LEU A 102 23.37 -11.60 -24.21
C LEU A 102 22.47 -12.63 -24.90
N ARG A 103 21.34 -12.21 -25.44
CA ARG A 103 20.39 -13.04 -26.19
C ARG A 103 20.79 -13.22 -27.66
N LYS A 104 21.94 -12.68 -28.09
CA LYS A 104 22.47 -12.75 -29.46
C LYS A 104 21.50 -12.23 -30.51
N VAL A 105 20.74 -11.15 -30.18
CA VAL A 105 19.86 -10.45 -31.13
C VAL A 105 20.72 -9.71 -32.16
N ASP A 106 20.27 -9.64 -33.42
CA ASP A 106 20.97 -8.93 -34.49
C ASP A 106 21.20 -7.44 -34.16
N GLN A 107 22.36 -6.93 -34.52
CA GLN A 107 22.78 -5.55 -34.24
C GLN A 107 21.80 -4.49 -34.77
N SER A 108 21.22 -4.72 -35.95
CA SER A 108 20.21 -3.83 -36.54
C SER A 108 18.94 -3.78 -35.73
N GLN A 109 18.50 -4.93 -35.20
CA GLN A 109 17.33 -5.03 -34.32
C GLN A 109 17.62 -4.43 -32.94
N ILE A 110 18.84 -4.60 -32.40
CA ILE A 110 19.26 -3.98 -31.13
C ILE A 110 19.12 -2.46 -31.25
N ALA A 111 19.70 -1.84 -32.31
CA ALA A 111 19.65 -0.40 -32.47
C ALA A 111 18.21 0.13 -32.50
N LYS A 112 17.34 -0.53 -33.27
CA LYS A 112 15.91 -0.16 -33.36
C LYS A 112 15.21 -0.27 -32.01
N ARG A 113 15.30 -1.43 -31.34
CA ARG A 113 14.61 -1.68 -30.05
C ARG A 113 15.09 -0.75 -28.94
N VAL A 114 16.39 -0.47 -28.89
CA VAL A 114 16.95 0.46 -27.89
C VAL A 114 16.42 1.88 -28.14
N GLN A 115 16.40 2.34 -29.38
CA GLN A 115 15.88 3.66 -29.72
C GLN A 115 14.40 3.79 -29.36
N GLU A 116 13.56 2.81 -29.76
CA GLU A 116 12.14 2.76 -29.41
C GLU A 116 11.94 2.77 -27.89
N MET A 117 12.74 1.99 -27.15
CA MET A 117 12.62 1.92 -25.70
C MET A 117 13.05 3.21 -25.00
N LEU A 118 14.10 3.89 -25.48
CA LEU A 118 14.52 5.19 -24.97
C LEU A 118 13.47 6.29 -25.24
N GLU A 119 12.73 6.20 -26.35
CA GLU A 119 11.58 7.07 -26.58
C GLU A 119 10.44 6.79 -25.60
N VAL A 120 10.13 5.53 -25.31
CA VAL A 120 9.08 5.13 -24.34
C VAL A 120 9.34 5.69 -22.95
N VAL A 121 10.61 5.75 -22.52
CA VAL A 121 11.01 6.25 -21.19
C VAL A 121 11.48 7.71 -21.19
N ASP A 122 11.20 8.48 -22.24
CA ASP A 122 11.60 9.90 -22.39
C ASP A 122 13.11 10.16 -22.19
N LEU A 123 13.95 9.32 -22.80
CA LEU A 123 15.41 9.46 -22.77
C LEU A 123 16.03 9.57 -24.17
N LYS A 124 15.26 10.00 -25.17
CA LYS A 124 15.79 10.29 -26.51
C LYS A 124 16.87 11.37 -26.44
N GLY A 125 18.03 11.12 -27.09
CA GLY A 125 19.18 12.02 -27.09
C GLY A 125 20.15 11.81 -25.92
N PHE A 126 19.89 10.81 -25.03
CA PHE A 126 20.76 10.48 -23.90
C PHE A 126 21.65 9.25 -24.17
N GLU A 127 21.61 8.67 -25.36
CA GLU A 127 22.22 7.38 -25.74
C GLU A 127 23.70 7.28 -25.36
N LYS A 128 24.45 8.39 -25.56
CA LYS A 128 25.90 8.44 -25.37
C LYS A 128 26.34 8.82 -23.95
N ARG A 129 25.40 9.23 -23.08
CA ARG A 129 25.71 9.59 -21.69
C ARG A 129 26.02 8.38 -20.84
N PHE A 130 26.81 8.59 -19.78
CA PHE A 130 27.10 7.60 -18.77
C PHE A 130 26.19 7.77 -17.54
N PRO A 131 25.94 6.73 -16.72
CA PRO A 131 25.11 6.81 -15.54
C PRO A 131 25.48 7.93 -14.54
N GLY A 132 26.78 8.25 -14.43
CA GLY A 132 27.27 9.34 -13.59
C GLY A 132 26.84 10.75 -14.02
N GLU A 133 26.42 10.91 -15.28
CA GLU A 133 25.98 12.19 -15.86
C GLU A 133 24.45 12.37 -15.79
N LEU A 134 23.75 11.42 -15.14
CA LEU A 134 22.30 11.38 -15.09
C LEU A 134 21.77 11.75 -13.71
N SER A 135 20.59 12.39 -13.65
CA SER A 135 19.82 12.54 -12.42
C SER A 135 19.31 11.19 -11.90
N GLY A 136 18.85 11.15 -10.65
CA GLY A 136 18.26 9.94 -10.04
C GLY A 136 17.11 9.36 -10.88
N GLY A 137 16.16 10.21 -11.29
CA GLY A 137 15.04 9.78 -12.12
C GLY A 137 15.47 9.31 -13.52
N GLN A 138 16.48 9.94 -14.13
CA GLN A 138 17.02 9.48 -15.40
C GLN A 138 17.69 8.11 -15.26
N ARG A 139 18.46 7.87 -14.19
CA ARG A 139 19.03 6.54 -13.91
C ARG A 139 17.95 5.48 -13.73
N GLN A 140 16.89 5.80 -13.02
CA GLN A 140 15.74 4.91 -12.83
C GLN A 140 15.06 4.57 -14.15
N ARG A 141 14.83 5.57 -15.05
CA ARG A 141 14.29 5.36 -16.40
C ARG A 141 15.19 4.47 -17.25
N VAL A 142 16.53 4.63 -17.19
CA VAL A 142 17.48 3.71 -17.87
C VAL A 142 17.36 2.29 -17.35
N ALA A 143 17.26 2.10 -16.03
CA ALA A 143 17.09 0.77 -15.46
C ALA A 143 15.76 0.12 -15.89
N THR A 144 14.68 0.91 -15.95
CA THR A 144 13.39 0.46 -16.46
C THR A 144 13.45 0.08 -17.94
N ALA A 145 14.09 0.93 -18.78
CA ALA A 145 14.32 0.64 -20.20
C ALA A 145 15.11 -0.64 -20.41
N ARG A 146 16.19 -0.86 -19.63
CA ARG A 146 17.00 -2.08 -19.66
C ARG A 146 16.18 -3.32 -19.32
N ALA A 147 15.27 -3.23 -18.34
CA ALA A 147 14.40 -4.32 -17.96
C ALA A 147 13.32 -4.61 -19.02
N LEU A 148 12.82 -3.59 -19.73
CA LEU A 148 11.73 -3.71 -20.68
C LEU A 148 12.16 -4.08 -22.11
N VAL A 149 13.36 -3.65 -22.56
CA VAL A 149 13.82 -3.83 -23.95
C VAL A 149 13.87 -5.29 -24.39
N ILE A 150 14.05 -6.21 -23.43
CA ILE A 150 14.04 -7.65 -23.66
C ILE A 150 12.65 -8.24 -23.85
N GLN A 151 11.59 -7.39 -23.78
CA GLN A 151 10.19 -7.81 -23.84
C GLN A 151 9.87 -8.91 -22.79
N PRO A 152 9.98 -8.58 -21.51
CA PRO A 152 9.78 -9.56 -20.44
C PRO A 152 8.31 -9.97 -20.32
N ASP A 153 8.07 -11.19 -19.83
CA ASP A 153 6.73 -11.68 -19.50
C ASP A 153 6.19 -11.13 -18.18
N LEU A 154 7.09 -10.65 -17.31
CA LEU A 154 6.79 -10.10 -15.99
C LEU A 154 7.84 -9.03 -15.64
N LEU A 155 7.39 -7.91 -15.09
CA LEU A 155 8.25 -6.83 -14.61
C LEU A 155 8.24 -6.78 -13.09
N LEU A 156 9.43 -6.72 -12.48
CA LEU A 156 9.63 -6.75 -11.04
C LEU A 156 10.37 -5.48 -10.61
N PHE A 157 9.80 -4.75 -9.64
CA PHE A 157 10.40 -3.56 -9.04
C PHE A 157 10.68 -3.78 -7.55
N ASP A 158 11.94 -3.63 -7.14
CA ASP A 158 12.37 -3.68 -5.73
C ASP A 158 12.66 -2.26 -5.23
N GLU A 159 11.69 -1.62 -4.59
CA GLU A 159 11.75 -0.25 -4.04
C GLU A 159 12.37 0.80 -5.01
N PRO A 160 11.89 0.92 -6.25
CA PRO A 160 12.60 1.67 -7.30
C PRO A 160 12.65 3.19 -7.07
N LEU A 161 11.84 3.75 -6.17
CA LEU A 161 11.74 5.19 -5.92
C LEU A 161 12.35 5.63 -4.59
N SER A 162 12.86 4.70 -3.77
CA SER A 162 13.37 4.98 -2.42
C SER A 162 14.54 5.99 -2.39
N ASN A 163 15.33 6.07 -3.47
CA ASN A 163 16.50 6.95 -3.58
C ASN A 163 16.19 8.31 -4.25
N LEU A 164 14.92 8.66 -4.43
CA LEU A 164 14.49 9.91 -5.07
C LEU A 164 13.90 10.88 -4.05
N ASP A 165 14.02 12.18 -4.31
CA ASP A 165 13.32 13.21 -3.56
C ASP A 165 11.80 13.14 -3.76
N ALA A 166 11.02 13.79 -2.87
CA ALA A 166 9.57 13.69 -2.84
C ALA A 166 8.90 14.13 -4.15
N ASN A 167 9.35 15.25 -4.76
CA ASN A 167 8.76 15.75 -5.99
C ASN A 167 9.01 14.82 -7.16
N LEU A 168 10.23 14.30 -7.26
CA LEU A 168 10.61 13.38 -8.32
C LEU A 168 9.88 12.03 -8.17
N ARG A 169 9.64 11.56 -6.93
CA ARG A 169 8.84 10.36 -6.68
C ARG A 169 7.44 10.46 -7.27
N VAL A 170 6.75 11.59 -7.06
CA VAL A 170 5.38 11.79 -7.59
C VAL A 170 5.38 11.65 -9.12
N ASN A 171 6.29 12.31 -9.81
CA ASN A 171 6.39 12.24 -11.27
C ASN A 171 6.72 10.82 -11.76
N MET A 172 7.64 10.14 -11.07
CA MET A 172 8.06 8.80 -11.44
C MET A 172 6.98 7.74 -11.20
N ARG A 173 6.11 7.90 -10.18
CA ARG A 173 4.93 7.05 -9.99
C ARG A 173 4.00 7.09 -11.21
N VAL A 174 3.66 8.29 -11.65
CA VAL A 174 2.82 8.49 -12.84
C VAL A 174 3.46 7.85 -14.07
N GLU A 175 4.76 8.04 -14.25
CA GLU A 175 5.52 7.52 -15.39
C GLU A 175 5.56 5.99 -15.40
N ILE A 176 5.85 5.33 -14.27
CA ILE A 176 5.83 3.87 -14.16
C ILE A 176 4.44 3.33 -14.53
N ARG A 177 3.37 3.96 -14.01
CA ARG A 177 2.01 3.55 -14.33
C ARG A 177 1.68 3.75 -15.80
N ARG A 178 2.08 4.88 -16.40
CA ARG A 178 1.90 5.15 -17.84
C ARG A 178 2.55 4.06 -18.68
N ILE A 179 3.82 3.77 -18.44
CA ILE A 179 4.58 2.74 -19.17
C ILE A 179 3.93 1.37 -19.02
N GLN A 180 3.57 0.99 -17.80
CA GLN A 180 2.92 -0.28 -17.51
C GLN A 180 1.61 -0.45 -18.28
N LYS A 181 0.74 0.58 -18.29
CA LYS A 181 -0.52 0.57 -19.04
C LYS A 181 -0.31 0.55 -20.55
N GLN A 182 0.64 1.36 -21.06
CA GLN A 182 0.96 1.43 -22.49
C GLN A 182 1.44 0.09 -23.03
N LEU A 183 2.24 -0.65 -22.25
CA LEU A 183 2.80 -1.95 -22.64
C LEU A 183 1.93 -3.13 -22.23
N GLY A 184 0.91 -2.93 -21.38
CA GLY A 184 0.05 -4.01 -20.86
C GLY A 184 0.80 -5.07 -20.05
N ILE A 185 1.99 -4.74 -19.51
CA ILE A 185 2.86 -5.71 -18.84
C ILE A 185 2.42 -5.97 -17.40
N THR A 186 2.35 -7.24 -17.04
CA THR A 186 2.12 -7.64 -15.65
C THR A 186 3.30 -7.22 -14.78
N THR A 187 3.02 -6.62 -13.64
CA THR A 187 4.05 -6.00 -12.80
C THR A 187 3.86 -6.35 -11.32
N VAL A 188 4.95 -6.74 -10.65
CA VAL A 188 5.01 -6.83 -9.18
C VAL A 188 5.92 -5.71 -8.68
N TYR A 189 5.37 -4.90 -7.81
CA TYR A 189 6.02 -3.70 -7.27
C TYR A 189 6.18 -3.83 -5.76
N VAL A 190 7.38 -3.64 -5.25
CA VAL A 190 7.66 -3.61 -3.81
C VAL A 190 7.93 -2.19 -3.38
N SER A 191 7.23 -1.72 -2.35
CA SER A 191 7.52 -0.48 -1.65
C SER A 191 7.14 -0.59 -0.17
N HIS A 192 7.68 0.30 0.64
CA HIS A 192 7.22 0.58 2.01
C HIS A 192 6.38 1.85 2.08
N ASP A 193 6.24 2.59 0.97
CA ASP A 193 5.47 3.82 0.86
C ASP A 193 4.03 3.50 0.42
N GLN A 194 3.07 3.85 1.29
CA GLN A 194 1.65 3.61 1.05
C GLN A 194 1.12 4.41 -0.15
N GLU A 195 1.52 5.68 -0.28
CA GLU A 195 1.08 6.54 -1.39
C GLU A 195 1.59 6.01 -2.73
N GLU A 196 2.83 5.49 -2.78
CA GLU A 196 3.34 4.83 -3.98
C GLU A 196 2.42 3.69 -4.39
N CYS A 197 2.22 2.72 -3.48
CA CYS A 197 1.43 1.54 -3.77
C CYS A 197 0.00 1.87 -4.15
N PHE A 198 -0.65 2.80 -3.43
CA PHE A 198 -2.06 3.14 -3.65
C PHE A 198 -2.29 3.92 -4.94
N SER A 199 -1.31 4.72 -5.38
CA SER A 199 -1.45 5.55 -6.59
C SER A 199 -1.26 4.79 -7.89
N ILE A 200 -0.48 3.70 -7.90
CA ILE A 200 -0.11 3.02 -9.15
C ILE A 200 -0.74 1.64 -9.33
N SER A 201 -1.21 0.99 -8.26
CA SER A 201 -1.58 -0.43 -8.30
C SER A 201 -3.04 -0.67 -8.67
N ASP A 202 -3.28 -1.79 -9.34
CA ASP A 202 -4.63 -2.34 -9.49
C ASP A 202 -5.06 -3.06 -8.20
N LYS A 203 -4.11 -3.75 -7.52
CA LYS A 203 -4.29 -4.34 -6.19
C LYS A 203 -3.05 -4.13 -5.32
N VAL A 204 -3.27 -4.12 -4.01
CA VAL A 204 -2.21 -4.07 -3.02
C VAL A 204 -2.34 -5.27 -2.08
N ALA A 205 -1.23 -5.98 -1.87
CA ALA A 205 -1.10 -7.02 -0.84
C ALA A 205 -0.46 -6.40 0.40
N ILE A 206 -1.24 -6.22 1.46
CA ILE A 206 -0.70 -5.80 2.76
C ILE A 206 -0.09 -7.03 3.44
N MET A 207 1.22 -6.99 3.64
CA MET A 207 1.98 -8.09 4.20
C MET A 207 2.37 -7.84 5.66
N ASN A 208 2.28 -8.89 6.47
CA ASN A 208 2.72 -8.90 7.87
C ASN A 208 3.34 -10.26 8.22
N LYS A 209 4.53 -10.27 8.81
CA LYS A 209 5.19 -11.50 9.33
C LYS A 209 5.13 -12.70 8.36
N GLY A 210 5.33 -12.45 7.07
CA GLY A 210 5.40 -13.49 6.03
C GLY A 210 4.07 -13.98 5.47
N ILE A 211 2.95 -13.35 5.82
CA ILE A 211 1.62 -13.63 5.28
C ILE A 211 1.01 -12.39 4.62
N ILE A 212 -0.02 -12.57 3.80
CA ILE A 212 -0.87 -11.49 3.29
C ILE A 212 -2.06 -11.35 4.23
N GLU A 213 -2.17 -10.19 4.89
CA GLU A 213 -3.30 -9.83 5.76
C GLU A 213 -4.54 -9.45 4.95
N GLN A 214 -4.32 -8.68 3.86
CA GLN A 214 -5.38 -8.29 2.93
C GLN A 214 -4.81 -8.08 1.53
N LEU A 215 -5.53 -8.54 0.52
CA LEU A 215 -5.24 -8.33 -0.90
C LEU A 215 -6.49 -7.77 -1.58
N ASP A 216 -6.47 -6.52 -1.99
CA ASP A 216 -7.64 -5.88 -2.59
C ASP A 216 -7.22 -4.63 -3.40
N ALA A 217 -8.19 -3.97 -4.06
CA ALA A 217 -7.98 -2.66 -4.65
C ALA A 217 -7.61 -1.62 -3.57
N PRO A 218 -6.74 -0.64 -3.88
CA PRO A 218 -6.32 0.40 -2.92
C PRO A 218 -7.48 1.09 -2.21
N SER A 219 -8.53 1.46 -2.96
CA SER A 219 -9.72 2.11 -2.39
C SER A 219 -10.51 1.22 -1.44
N THR A 220 -10.54 -0.10 -1.68
CA THR A 220 -11.19 -1.07 -0.79
C THR A 220 -10.40 -1.21 0.50
N ILE A 221 -9.07 -1.40 0.41
CA ILE A 221 -8.20 -1.47 1.60
C ILE A 221 -8.35 -0.20 2.44
N TYR A 222 -8.30 0.97 1.79
CA TYR A 222 -8.42 2.26 2.48
C TYR A 222 -9.75 2.41 3.22
N LYS A 223 -10.85 2.03 2.61
CA LYS A 223 -12.20 2.19 3.18
C LYS A 223 -12.60 1.06 4.14
N TYR A 224 -12.13 -0.16 3.87
CA TYR A 224 -12.59 -1.39 4.52
C TYR A 224 -11.41 -2.31 4.88
N PRO A 225 -10.54 -1.88 5.81
CA PRO A 225 -9.51 -2.76 6.35
C PRO A 225 -10.15 -3.97 7.04
N THR A 226 -9.58 -5.14 6.85
CA THR A 226 -10.17 -6.39 7.39
C THR A 226 -9.69 -6.71 8.79
N THR A 227 -8.44 -6.35 9.13
CA THR A 227 -7.84 -6.62 10.44
C THR A 227 -7.40 -5.34 11.14
N GLU A 228 -7.27 -5.39 12.46
CA GLU A 228 -6.71 -4.29 13.25
C GLU A 228 -5.31 -3.92 12.76
N PHE A 229 -4.50 -4.91 12.36
CA PHE A 229 -3.18 -4.67 11.79
C PHE A 229 -3.27 -3.81 10.51
N VAL A 230 -4.11 -4.21 9.55
CA VAL A 230 -4.30 -3.44 8.31
C VAL A 230 -4.80 -2.04 8.61
N ALA A 231 -5.80 -1.90 9.49
CA ALA A 231 -6.35 -0.60 9.89
C ALA A 231 -5.25 0.31 10.47
N ARG A 232 -4.48 -0.17 11.44
CA ARG A 232 -3.36 0.60 12.03
C ARG A 232 -2.32 0.98 10.98
N PHE A 233 -1.98 0.04 10.11
CA PHE A 233 -0.98 0.26 9.07
C PHE A 233 -1.39 1.35 8.08
N ILE A 234 -2.69 1.49 7.77
CA ILE A 234 -3.21 2.50 6.84
C ILE A 234 -3.77 3.76 7.53
N GLY A 235 -3.44 3.98 8.82
CA GLY A 235 -3.65 5.25 9.51
C GLY A 235 -4.89 5.32 10.41
N PHE A 236 -5.55 4.21 10.73
CA PHE A 236 -6.53 4.19 11.82
C PHE A 236 -5.79 4.15 13.16
N ASN A 237 -6.00 5.15 14.01
CA ASN A 237 -5.34 5.25 15.31
C ASN A 237 -6.30 5.09 16.47
N ASN A 238 -7.60 5.32 16.24
CA ASN A 238 -8.63 5.22 17.27
C ASN A 238 -9.36 3.89 17.12
N PHE A 239 -9.38 3.10 18.20
CA PHE A 239 -10.03 1.80 18.26
C PHE A 239 -11.01 1.79 19.43
N ILE A 240 -12.19 1.26 19.19
CA ILE A 240 -13.30 1.24 20.17
C ILE A 240 -13.57 -0.20 20.50
N GLU A 241 -13.38 -0.56 21.77
CA GLU A 241 -13.81 -1.84 22.32
C GLU A 241 -15.28 -1.74 22.73
N TYR A 242 -16.00 -2.83 22.66
CA TYR A 242 -17.42 -2.87 23.02
C TYR A 242 -17.75 -4.13 23.82
N GLY A 243 -18.74 -4.01 24.72
CA GLY A 243 -19.22 -5.15 25.49
C GLY A 243 -20.29 -5.96 24.76
N GLU A 244 -21.20 -5.29 24.04
CA GLU A 244 -22.30 -5.91 23.30
C GLU A 244 -22.43 -5.32 21.91
N MET A 245 -22.81 -6.14 20.95
CA MET A 245 -23.04 -5.74 19.57
C MET A 245 -24.44 -6.15 19.13
N GLY A 246 -25.29 -5.14 18.89
CA GLY A 246 -26.61 -5.33 18.27
C GLY A 246 -26.49 -5.26 16.75
N ASN A 247 -27.32 -6.01 16.05
CA ASN A 247 -27.40 -5.96 14.58
C ASN A 247 -28.86 -5.84 14.15
N ASP A 248 -29.21 -4.73 13.51
CA ASP A 248 -30.54 -4.48 12.92
C ASP A 248 -30.60 -4.81 11.42
N GLY A 249 -29.53 -5.40 10.87
CA GLY A 249 -29.37 -5.79 9.48
C GLY A 249 -28.71 -4.73 8.59
N SER A 250 -28.73 -3.45 8.95
CA SER A 250 -28.08 -2.36 8.20
C SER A 250 -27.01 -1.64 9.00
N THR A 251 -27.20 -1.55 10.30
CA THR A 251 -26.29 -0.91 11.26
C THR A 251 -25.92 -1.89 12.39
N VAL A 252 -24.77 -1.64 13.00
CA VAL A 252 -24.30 -2.34 14.19
C VAL A 252 -24.22 -1.31 15.29
N THR A 253 -24.84 -1.62 16.45
CA THR A 253 -24.74 -0.77 17.63
C THR A 253 -23.63 -1.26 18.52
N LEU A 254 -22.63 -0.41 18.76
CA LEU A 254 -21.55 -0.67 19.72
C LEU A 254 -21.93 0.00 21.04
N HIS A 255 -21.83 -0.73 22.14
CA HIS A 255 -22.07 -0.22 23.47
C HIS A 255 -20.72 -0.06 24.18
N GLY A 256 -20.31 1.20 24.39
CA GLY A 256 -19.11 1.52 25.17
C GLY A 256 -19.40 1.60 26.67
N GLY A 257 -18.35 1.85 27.46
CA GLY A 257 -18.48 2.14 28.88
C GLY A 257 -19.38 3.37 29.13
N GLU A 258 -19.97 3.48 30.31
CA GLU A 258 -20.81 4.61 30.77
C GLU A 258 -22.04 4.93 29.87
N GLY A 259 -22.60 3.94 29.19
CA GLY A 259 -23.81 4.11 28.39
C GLY A 259 -23.59 4.80 27.03
N THR A 260 -22.36 4.93 26.58
CA THR A 260 -22.03 5.45 25.23
C THR A 260 -22.60 4.52 24.15
N ARG A 261 -23.44 5.06 23.29
CA ARG A 261 -24.06 4.35 22.17
C ARG A 261 -23.48 4.82 20.85
N LEU A 262 -22.87 3.90 20.08
CA LEU A 262 -22.33 4.18 18.76
C LEU A 262 -23.02 3.31 17.72
N GLU A 263 -23.57 3.95 16.70
CA GLU A 263 -24.08 3.29 15.52
C GLU A 263 -23.03 3.38 14.41
N VAL A 264 -22.72 2.26 13.76
CA VAL A 264 -21.73 2.17 12.69
C VAL A 264 -22.33 1.49 11.47
N SER A 265 -21.92 1.90 10.31
CA SER A 265 -22.35 1.26 9.07
C SER A 265 -21.67 -0.11 8.92
N HIS A 266 -22.47 -1.14 8.63
CA HIS A 266 -21.96 -2.47 8.37
C HIS A 266 -21.95 -2.77 6.87
N ARG A 267 -20.81 -3.28 6.39
CA ARG A 267 -20.73 -3.74 4.98
C ARG A 267 -21.42 -5.09 4.85
N SER A 268 -22.49 -5.16 4.06
CA SER A 268 -23.18 -6.42 3.77
C SER A 268 -22.21 -7.47 3.20
N GLY A 269 -22.32 -8.71 3.67
CA GLY A 269 -21.49 -9.84 3.22
C GLY A 269 -20.21 -10.09 4.03
N HIS A 270 -19.90 -9.27 5.03
CA HIS A 270 -18.84 -9.59 6.01
C HIS A 270 -19.46 -10.16 7.29
N PRO A 271 -19.05 -11.35 7.74
CA PRO A 271 -19.58 -11.91 8.97
C PRO A 271 -19.16 -11.06 10.17
N LEU A 272 -20.12 -10.77 11.04
CA LEU A 272 -19.86 -10.17 12.34
C LEU A 272 -19.36 -11.25 13.29
N THR A 273 -18.31 -10.93 14.06
CA THR A 273 -17.74 -11.82 15.06
C THR A 273 -17.54 -11.06 16.38
N ASP A 274 -17.62 -11.73 17.50
CA ASP A 274 -17.46 -11.15 18.85
C ASP A 274 -16.04 -10.57 19.10
N SER A 275 -15.10 -10.82 18.19
CA SER A 275 -13.72 -10.32 18.27
C SER A 275 -13.44 -9.09 17.41
N MET A 276 -14.48 -8.40 16.95
CA MET A 276 -14.31 -7.16 16.17
C MET A 276 -14.19 -5.93 17.08
N LYS A 277 -13.54 -4.89 16.55
CA LYS A 277 -13.44 -3.54 17.15
C LYS A 277 -13.94 -2.51 16.15
N GLY A 278 -14.53 -1.43 16.65
CA GLY A 278 -14.73 -0.22 15.84
C GLY A 278 -13.39 0.49 15.65
N ALA A 279 -13.15 1.03 14.47
CA ALA A 279 -11.95 1.80 14.17
C ALA A 279 -12.30 3.06 13.37
N ILE A 280 -11.66 4.20 13.69
CA ILE A 280 -11.82 5.46 12.97
C ILE A 280 -10.48 6.19 12.85
N ARG A 281 -10.29 6.87 11.71
CA ARG A 281 -9.08 7.68 11.48
C ARG A 281 -9.13 8.99 12.26
N PRO A 282 -7.96 9.55 12.62
CA PRO A 282 -7.90 10.91 13.18
C PRO A 282 -8.52 11.98 12.30
N ASP A 283 -8.43 11.83 10.97
CA ASP A 283 -8.97 12.80 9.99
C ASP A 283 -10.49 12.63 9.75
N ASP A 284 -11.05 11.49 10.09
CA ASP A 284 -12.48 11.19 9.93
C ASP A 284 -13.27 11.41 11.23
N LEU A 285 -12.56 11.47 12.37
CA LEU A 285 -13.11 11.80 13.68
C LEU A 285 -13.20 13.32 13.81
N LEU A 286 -14.34 13.83 14.31
CA LEU A 286 -14.53 15.27 14.46
C LEU A 286 -14.44 15.67 15.92
N VAL A 287 -13.80 16.81 16.19
CA VAL A 287 -13.81 17.46 17.51
C VAL A 287 -14.66 18.73 17.40
N ALA A 288 -15.63 18.88 18.29
CA ALA A 288 -16.61 19.97 18.25
C ALA A 288 -16.86 20.59 19.64
N THR A 289 -17.31 21.84 19.63
CA THR A 289 -17.83 22.52 20.81
C THR A 289 -19.33 22.20 21.00
N ASP A 290 -19.88 22.54 22.16
CA ASP A 290 -21.31 22.44 22.41
C ASP A 290 -22.16 23.26 21.45
N SER A 291 -21.66 24.43 21.04
CA SER A 291 -22.34 25.31 20.08
C SER A 291 -22.39 24.69 18.68
N GLU A 292 -21.31 24.13 18.21
CA GLU A 292 -21.25 23.43 16.91
C GLU A 292 -22.17 22.20 16.89
N CYS A 293 -22.21 21.45 18.00
CA CYS A 293 -23.14 20.33 18.13
C CYS A 293 -24.60 20.74 18.11
N ALA A 294 -24.95 21.94 18.63
CA ALA A 294 -26.31 22.48 18.58
C ALA A 294 -26.78 22.86 17.16
N GLU A 295 -25.86 23.07 16.22
CA GLU A 295 -26.15 23.34 14.80
C GLU A 295 -26.16 22.06 13.95
N GLY A 296 -25.59 20.98 14.46
CA GLY A 296 -25.36 19.70 13.76
C GLY A 296 -23.98 19.68 13.10
N VAL A 297 -23.30 18.52 13.23
CA VAL A 297 -21.93 18.32 12.72
C VAL A 297 -21.72 16.88 12.24
N GLY A 298 -20.89 16.69 11.24
CA GLY A 298 -20.51 15.34 10.78
C GLY A 298 -21.64 14.53 10.16
N GLY A 299 -22.63 15.18 9.55
CA GLY A 299 -23.80 14.52 8.97
C GLY A 299 -24.85 14.09 10.00
N LEU A 300 -24.64 14.40 11.28
CA LEU A 300 -25.60 14.18 12.37
C LEU A 300 -26.35 15.48 12.68
N THR A 301 -27.65 15.35 12.91
CA THR A 301 -28.52 16.46 13.29
C THR A 301 -28.29 16.85 14.76
N ALA A 302 -28.64 18.09 15.12
CA ALA A 302 -28.58 18.55 16.50
C ALA A 302 -29.36 17.64 17.47
N ALA A 303 -30.50 17.08 17.04
CA ALA A 303 -31.29 16.14 17.83
C ALA A 303 -30.58 14.80 18.09
N GLU A 304 -29.92 14.24 17.07
CA GLU A 304 -29.12 13.01 17.21
C GLU A 304 -27.93 13.24 18.13
N LEU A 305 -27.19 14.34 17.95
CA LEU A 305 -26.06 14.70 18.81
C LEU A 305 -26.51 14.96 20.26
N ALA A 306 -27.66 15.63 20.47
CA ALA A 306 -28.23 15.86 21.79
C ALA A 306 -28.68 14.57 22.48
N SER A 307 -29.06 13.53 21.73
CA SER A 307 -29.35 12.20 22.28
C SER A 307 -28.12 11.41 22.72
N GLY A 308 -26.92 11.94 22.49
CA GLY A 308 -25.65 11.27 22.77
C GLY A 308 -25.26 10.20 21.76
N LEU A 309 -25.95 10.10 20.62
CA LEU A 309 -25.66 9.15 19.55
C LEU A 309 -24.37 9.55 18.81
N ASN A 310 -23.42 8.63 18.73
CA ASN A 310 -22.12 8.83 18.09
C ASN A 310 -21.33 10.04 18.63
N VAL A 311 -21.52 10.36 19.92
CA VAL A 311 -20.85 11.46 20.61
C VAL A 311 -20.14 10.92 21.85
N ILE A 312 -18.89 11.32 22.04
CA ILE A 312 -18.11 11.02 23.23
C ILE A 312 -17.63 12.34 23.82
N ASN A 313 -17.97 12.60 25.08
CA ASN A 313 -17.45 13.78 25.78
C ASN A 313 -15.98 13.54 26.17
N GLY A 314 -15.17 14.59 26.09
CA GLY A 314 -13.75 14.51 26.45
C GLY A 314 -13.13 15.84 26.79
N SER A 315 -11.87 15.79 27.16
CA SER A 315 -11.04 16.97 27.39
C SER A 315 -9.72 16.89 26.62
N VAL A 316 -9.29 18.01 26.08
CA VAL A 316 -8.05 18.11 25.32
C VAL A 316 -6.86 17.90 26.25
N LYS A 317 -6.09 16.83 26.05
CA LYS A 317 -4.89 16.50 26.80
C LYS A 317 -3.64 17.11 26.15
N ILE A 318 -3.54 17.01 24.83
CA ILE A 318 -2.42 17.49 24.02
C ILE A 318 -2.98 18.17 22.77
N SER A 319 -2.35 19.30 22.40
CA SER A 319 -2.58 20.01 21.12
C SER A 319 -1.24 20.16 20.41
N THR A 320 -1.13 19.69 19.17
CA THR A 320 0.09 19.73 18.36
C THR A 320 -0.18 20.31 16.99
N PHE A 321 0.56 21.34 16.58
CA PHE A 321 0.46 21.93 15.25
C PHE A 321 1.24 21.11 14.23
N LEU A 322 0.57 20.67 13.15
CA LEU A 322 1.13 19.87 12.05
C LEU A 322 1.35 20.67 10.75
N GLY A 323 1.38 21.98 10.82
CA GLY A 323 1.55 22.89 9.68
C GLY A 323 0.22 23.38 9.10
N ARG A 324 -0.67 22.51 8.66
CA ARG A 324 -2.00 22.88 8.12
C ARG A 324 -3.17 22.54 9.02
N SER A 325 -2.95 21.75 10.04
CA SER A 325 -3.97 21.27 10.98
C SER A 325 -3.39 21.15 12.37
N TYR A 326 -4.27 21.07 13.35
CA TYR A 326 -3.92 20.66 14.71
C TYR A 326 -4.31 19.22 14.94
N GLN A 327 -3.41 18.47 15.57
CA GLN A 327 -3.70 17.14 16.10
C GLN A 327 -3.93 17.25 17.59
N TYR A 328 -5.05 16.72 18.05
CA TYR A 328 -5.42 16.67 19.45
C TYR A 328 -5.38 15.24 19.95
N VAL A 329 -4.89 15.05 21.16
CA VAL A 329 -5.16 13.86 21.97
C VAL A 329 -6.22 14.25 22.98
N VAL A 330 -7.37 13.61 22.92
CA VAL A 330 -8.53 13.87 23.77
C VAL A 330 -8.71 12.70 24.72
N ASP A 331 -8.75 13.00 26.01
CA ASP A 331 -9.05 12.03 27.06
C ASP A 331 -10.56 11.88 27.21
N THR A 332 -11.05 10.64 27.18
CA THR A 332 -12.48 10.31 27.20
C THR A 332 -12.74 9.10 28.09
N PRO A 333 -14.00 8.82 28.48
CA PRO A 333 -14.36 7.60 29.20
C PRO A 333 -14.02 6.29 28.49
N LEU A 334 -13.86 6.32 27.16
CA LEU A 334 -13.48 5.17 26.33
C LEU A 334 -11.96 5.07 26.07
N GLY A 335 -11.16 5.93 26.70
CA GLY A 335 -9.72 6.04 26.51
C GLY A 335 -9.30 7.26 25.71
N GLU A 336 -8.05 7.28 25.28
CA GLU A 336 -7.48 8.40 24.53
C GLU A 336 -7.80 8.28 23.05
N PHE A 337 -8.29 9.37 22.46
CA PHE A 337 -8.55 9.48 21.02
C PHE A 337 -7.65 10.55 20.39
N THR A 338 -7.15 10.24 19.21
CA THR A 338 -6.42 11.19 18.38
C THR A 338 -7.35 11.73 17.30
N VAL A 339 -7.42 13.05 17.15
CA VAL A 339 -8.25 13.72 16.13
C VAL A 339 -7.48 14.86 15.46
N ASN A 340 -7.60 14.97 14.15
CA ASN A 340 -7.02 16.07 13.37
C ASN A 340 -8.13 17.06 12.98
N ARG A 341 -7.84 18.36 13.13
CA ARG A 341 -8.79 19.42 12.72
C ARG A 341 -8.03 20.57 12.07
N GLU A 342 -8.50 20.99 10.91
CA GLU A 342 -8.11 22.26 10.29
C GLU A 342 -8.89 23.40 10.98
N MET A 343 -8.19 24.31 11.63
CA MET A 343 -8.83 25.46 12.26
C MET A 343 -7.83 26.58 12.52
N GLU A 344 -8.34 27.81 12.51
CA GLU A 344 -7.52 29.01 12.77
C GLU A 344 -7.18 29.17 14.24
N GLN A 345 -8.10 28.79 15.15
CA GLN A 345 -7.90 28.86 16.59
C GLN A 345 -7.89 27.45 17.21
N PRO A 346 -6.76 27.05 17.83
CA PRO A 346 -6.66 25.76 18.48
C PRO A 346 -7.45 25.69 19.79
N PHE A 347 -7.86 24.49 20.16
CA PHE A 347 -8.29 24.21 21.54
C PHE A 347 -7.09 24.18 22.47
N ASP A 348 -7.24 24.83 23.62
CA ASP A 348 -6.26 24.78 24.68
C ASP A 348 -6.32 23.45 25.45
N ARG A 349 -5.21 23.12 26.12
CA ARG A 349 -5.18 21.98 27.00
C ARG A 349 -6.22 22.16 28.15
N GLY A 350 -7.00 21.13 28.39
CA GLY A 350 -8.09 21.11 29.37
C GLY A 350 -9.43 21.59 28.84
N SER A 351 -9.50 22.06 27.57
CA SER A 351 -10.78 22.42 26.96
C SER A 351 -11.73 21.22 26.91
N ALA A 352 -12.95 21.40 27.37
CA ALA A 352 -14.01 20.43 27.20
C ALA A 352 -14.45 20.41 25.74
N VAL A 353 -14.52 19.22 25.14
CA VAL A 353 -14.87 19.02 23.74
C VAL A 353 -15.77 17.78 23.60
N LYS A 354 -16.46 17.71 22.46
CA LYS A 354 -17.18 16.52 22.02
C LYS A 354 -16.51 15.91 20.82
N LEU A 355 -16.23 14.61 20.87
CA LEU A 355 -15.84 13.82 19.73
C LEU A 355 -17.08 13.29 19.02
N VAL A 356 -17.21 13.59 17.74
CA VAL A 356 -18.34 13.15 16.91
C VAL A 356 -17.80 12.12 15.90
N LEU A 357 -18.44 10.94 15.87
CA LEU A 357 -18.06 9.82 15.04
C LEU A 357 -19.09 9.62 13.93
N PRO A 358 -18.83 10.12 12.69
CA PRO A 358 -19.74 9.87 11.58
C PRO A 358 -19.91 8.37 11.34
N ARG A 359 -21.18 7.91 11.19
CA ARG A 359 -21.52 6.48 11.11
C ARG A 359 -20.78 5.73 10.02
N GLU A 360 -20.66 6.35 8.83
CA GLU A 360 -20.00 5.78 7.66
C GLU A 360 -18.45 5.78 7.72
N LYS A 361 -17.90 6.45 8.74
CA LYS A 361 -16.44 6.58 8.94
C LYS A 361 -15.89 5.59 9.97
N VAL A 362 -16.75 5.05 10.81
CA VAL A 362 -16.38 3.97 11.73
C VAL A 362 -16.46 2.64 11.00
N VAL A 363 -15.37 1.90 10.95
CA VAL A 363 -15.30 0.58 10.33
C VAL A 363 -15.12 -0.51 11.39
N LEU A 364 -15.64 -1.70 11.11
CA LEU A 364 -15.45 -2.87 11.96
C LEU A 364 -14.25 -3.67 11.45
N VAL A 365 -13.29 -3.93 12.32
CA VAL A 365 -12.08 -4.68 12.01
C VAL A 365 -11.91 -5.87 12.93
N GLN A 366 -11.38 -6.99 12.41
CA GLN A 366 -11.05 -8.16 13.21
C GLN A 366 -9.92 -7.79 14.18
N SER A 367 -10.11 -8.04 15.47
CA SER A 367 -9.07 -7.84 16.48
C SER A 367 -7.86 -8.72 16.18
N SER A 368 -6.65 -8.16 16.32
CA SER A 368 -5.42 -8.96 16.28
C SER A 368 -5.37 -9.90 17.50
N LYS A 369 -5.17 -11.18 17.26
CA LYS A 369 -4.97 -12.18 18.36
C LYS A 369 -3.59 -12.03 18.96
#